data_a502f62a280c5dcaea3e5346e34d1a7c
#
_entry.id   a502f62a280c5dcaea3e5346e34d1a7c
#
_cell.length_a   1.000
_cell.length_b   1.000
_cell.length_c   1.000
_cell.angle_alpha   90.00
_cell.angle_beta   90.00
_cell.angle_gamma   90.00
#
_symmetry.space_group_name_H-M   'P 1'
#
loop_
_entity.id
_entity.type
_entity.pdbx_description
1 polymer ?
#
loop_
_entity_poly.entity_id
_entity_poly.type
_entity_poly.pdbx_seq_one_letter_code
_entity_poly.pdbx_strand_id
1 'polypeptide(L)'
;MQEKGIYNEKFVFQGQFTAQSGYDLMKEAIEKLGEKLPQAFFAASDSLAIGALRALQEASISIPERVSIISFNDTILTKQVFPPLSSITVYTEEMGRTGMDILNREVLHGRKIPSLTMLGTKLTLRESTLH
;
A
#
# COMPACT_ATOMS: atom_id res chain seq x y z
N MET A 1 0.27 1.73 -15.04
CA MET A 1 1.03 0.53 -15.45
C MET A 1 0.64 0.05 -16.84
N GLN A 2 -0.64 -0.16 -17.16
CA GLN A 2 -1.08 -0.59 -18.51
C GLN A 2 -0.66 0.39 -19.59
N GLU A 3 -0.86 1.69 -19.40
CA GLU A 3 -0.47 2.75 -20.37
C GLU A 3 1.03 2.80 -20.68
N LYS A 4 1.88 2.30 -19.79
CA LYS A 4 3.35 2.25 -19.96
C LYS A 4 3.87 0.87 -20.36
N GLY A 5 2.99 -0.09 -20.65
CA GLY A 5 3.37 -1.45 -21.09
C GLY A 5 4.11 -2.29 -20.04
N ILE A 6 4.07 -1.89 -18.77
CA ILE A 6 4.74 -2.59 -17.66
C ILE A 6 3.78 -3.44 -16.81
N TYR A 7 2.49 -3.50 -17.20
CA TYR A 7 1.51 -4.35 -16.53
C TYR A 7 1.70 -5.80 -16.96
N ASN A 8 1.80 -6.70 -15.96
CA ASN A 8 1.83 -8.14 -16.20
C ASN A 8 0.99 -8.83 -15.12
N GLU A 9 -0.07 -9.49 -15.53
CA GLU A 9 -1.00 -10.20 -14.64
C GLU A 9 -0.32 -11.23 -13.73
N LYS A 10 0.79 -11.82 -14.17
CA LYS A 10 1.57 -12.79 -13.37
C LYS A 10 2.14 -12.21 -12.08
N PHE A 11 2.23 -10.88 -11.99
CA PHE A 11 2.74 -10.14 -10.83
C PHE A 11 1.62 -9.43 -10.04
N VAL A 12 0.35 -9.76 -10.34
CA VAL A 12 -0.80 -9.23 -9.62
C VAL A 12 -1.40 -10.32 -8.74
N PHE A 13 -1.38 -10.10 -7.44
CA PHE A 13 -1.90 -10.99 -6.42
C PHE A 13 -3.12 -10.35 -5.77
N GLN A 14 -4.24 -11.05 -5.74
CA GLN A 14 -5.50 -10.55 -5.19
C GLN A 14 -5.83 -11.25 -3.88
N GLY A 15 -6.19 -10.48 -2.86
CA GLY A 15 -6.54 -11.00 -1.54
C GLY A 15 -7.29 -9.99 -0.68
N GLN A 16 -7.48 -10.34 0.58
CA GLN A 16 -8.15 -9.51 1.57
C GLN A 16 -7.16 -8.53 2.22
N PHE A 17 -7.65 -7.40 2.72
CA PHE A 17 -6.84 -6.38 3.41
C PHE A 17 -6.44 -6.80 4.83
N THR A 18 -5.81 -7.96 4.96
CA THR A 18 -5.33 -8.52 6.23
C THR A 18 -3.85 -8.89 6.15
N ALA A 19 -3.16 -8.91 7.29
CA ALA A 19 -1.76 -9.34 7.36
C ALA A 19 -1.61 -10.82 6.96
N GLN A 20 -2.57 -11.66 7.34
CA GLN A 20 -2.55 -13.07 6.94
C GLN A 20 -2.61 -13.23 5.42
N SER A 21 -3.53 -12.50 4.76
CA SER A 21 -3.62 -12.52 3.29
C SER A 21 -2.33 -12.02 2.63
N GLY A 22 -1.71 -10.96 3.15
CA GLY A 22 -0.43 -10.46 2.66
C GLY A 22 0.71 -11.49 2.80
N TYR A 23 0.73 -12.21 3.91
CA TYR A 23 1.67 -13.29 4.15
C TYR A 23 1.49 -14.44 3.16
N ASP A 24 0.25 -14.93 3.00
CA ASP A 24 -0.06 -16.07 2.12
C ASP A 24 0.23 -15.74 0.66
N LEU A 25 -0.14 -14.54 0.20
CA LEU A 25 0.11 -14.08 -1.17
C LEU A 25 1.61 -13.91 -1.46
N MET A 26 2.38 -13.38 -0.51
CA MET A 26 3.83 -13.25 -0.70
C MET A 26 4.52 -14.61 -0.68
N LYS A 27 4.09 -15.53 0.17
CA LYS A 27 4.57 -16.91 0.18
C LYS A 27 4.30 -17.61 -1.14
N GLU A 28 3.08 -17.48 -1.66
CA GLU A 28 2.70 -17.95 -2.99
C GLU A 28 3.59 -17.35 -4.09
N ALA A 29 3.87 -16.04 -4.03
CA ALA A 29 4.74 -15.37 -4.99
C ALA A 29 6.17 -15.91 -4.95
N ILE A 30 6.73 -16.13 -3.76
CA ILE A 30 8.06 -16.70 -3.56
C ILE A 30 8.12 -18.12 -4.16
N GLU A 31 7.14 -18.97 -3.84
CA GLU A 31 7.08 -20.35 -4.32
C GLU A 31 6.93 -20.45 -5.84
N LYS A 32 6.05 -19.61 -6.42
CA LYS A 32 5.77 -19.63 -7.87
C LYS A 32 6.86 -19.02 -8.73
N LEU A 33 7.49 -17.94 -8.25
CA LEU A 33 8.39 -17.13 -9.05
C LEU A 33 9.87 -17.41 -8.78
N GLY A 34 10.23 -17.87 -7.58
CA GLY A 34 11.61 -18.19 -7.20
C GLY A 34 12.57 -17.05 -7.54
N GLU A 35 13.58 -17.33 -8.36
CA GLU A 35 14.57 -16.33 -8.79
C GLU A 35 14.00 -15.17 -9.62
N LYS A 36 12.82 -15.39 -10.24
CA LYS A 36 12.10 -14.37 -11.03
C LYS A 36 11.19 -13.47 -10.17
N LEU A 37 11.30 -13.59 -8.84
CA LEU A 37 10.55 -12.71 -7.92
C LEU A 37 10.87 -11.24 -8.23
N PRO A 38 9.85 -10.37 -8.41
CA PRO A 38 10.06 -8.94 -8.64
C PRO A 38 10.94 -8.28 -7.60
N GLN A 39 11.67 -7.26 -7.99
CA GLN A 39 12.53 -6.48 -7.09
C GLN A 39 11.75 -5.48 -6.22
N ALA A 40 10.47 -5.22 -6.56
CA ALA A 40 9.63 -4.31 -5.80
C ALA A 40 8.17 -4.77 -5.81
N PHE A 41 7.51 -4.59 -4.68
CA PHE A 41 6.08 -4.83 -4.50
C PHE A 41 5.39 -3.58 -3.98
N PHE A 42 4.22 -3.30 -4.54
CA PHE A 42 3.28 -2.34 -4.01
C PHE A 42 2.14 -3.10 -3.34
N ALA A 43 1.98 -2.91 -2.05
CA ALA A 43 0.88 -3.49 -1.28
C ALA A 43 -0.24 -2.44 -1.11
N ALA A 44 -1.46 -2.81 -1.44
CA ALA A 44 -2.61 -1.90 -1.41
C ALA A 44 -3.07 -1.49 0.00
N SER A 45 -2.44 -2.01 1.05
CA SER A 45 -2.60 -1.55 2.44
C SER A 45 -1.37 -1.89 3.29
N ASP A 46 -1.23 -1.20 4.41
CA ASP A 46 -0.16 -1.48 5.38
C ASP A 46 -0.29 -2.89 5.97
N SER A 47 -1.51 -3.38 6.21
CA SER A 47 -1.72 -4.73 6.72
C SER A 47 -1.19 -5.80 5.75
N LEU A 48 -1.47 -5.66 4.46
CA LEU A 48 -0.92 -6.55 3.42
C LEU A 48 0.62 -6.49 3.41
N ALA A 49 1.18 -5.28 3.44
CA ALA A 49 2.63 -5.08 3.45
C ALA A 49 3.33 -5.74 4.64
N ILE A 50 2.73 -5.65 5.83
CA ILE A 50 3.25 -6.28 7.06
C ILE A 50 3.30 -7.80 6.91
N GLY A 51 2.23 -8.40 6.38
CA GLY A 51 2.20 -9.83 6.10
C GLY A 51 3.24 -10.26 5.07
N ALA A 52 3.35 -9.50 3.98
CA ALA A 52 4.34 -9.73 2.93
C ALA A 52 5.78 -9.60 3.47
N LEU A 53 6.04 -8.56 4.28
CA LEU A 53 7.32 -8.35 4.96
C LEU A 53 7.74 -9.58 5.77
N ARG A 54 6.81 -10.10 6.58
CA ARG A 54 7.05 -11.31 7.38
C ARG A 54 7.39 -12.52 6.52
N ALA A 55 6.66 -12.76 5.43
CA ALA A 55 6.92 -13.89 4.54
C ALA A 55 8.30 -13.82 3.88
N LEU A 56 8.73 -12.61 3.46
CA LEU A 56 10.07 -12.38 2.91
C LEU A 56 11.15 -12.63 3.95
N GLN A 57 10.96 -12.18 5.19
CA GLN A 57 11.90 -12.40 6.30
C GLN A 57 12.05 -13.89 6.62
N GLU A 58 10.93 -14.63 6.72
CA GLU A 58 10.95 -16.08 6.96
C GLU A 58 11.65 -16.84 5.81
N ALA A 59 11.57 -16.32 4.58
CA ALA A 59 12.29 -16.87 3.42
C ALA A 59 13.75 -16.38 3.31
N SER A 60 14.25 -15.60 4.29
CA SER A 60 15.60 -15.00 4.28
C SER A 60 15.88 -14.13 3.06
N ILE A 61 14.85 -13.47 2.50
CA ILE A 61 14.97 -12.52 1.40
C ILE A 61 15.21 -11.13 1.98
N SER A 62 16.36 -10.52 1.63
CA SER A 62 16.75 -9.22 2.15
C SER A 62 15.86 -8.08 1.66
N ILE A 63 15.50 -7.18 2.57
CA ILE A 63 14.70 -5.99 2.33
C ILE A 63 15.51 -4.80 2.86
N PRO A 64 15.77 -3.80 2.02
CA PRO A 64 15.28 -3.56 0.65
C PRO A 64 16.14 -4.14 -0.48
N GLU A 65 17.32 -4.77 -0.21
CA GLU A 65 18.37 -5.04 -1.21
C GLU A 65 17.90 -6.00 -2.31
N ARG A 66 17.15 -7.04 -1.96
CA ARG A 66 16.59 -8.00 -2.94
C ARG A 66 15.18 -7.64 -3.34
N VAL A 67 14.35 -7.22 -2.37
CA VAL A 67 12.95 -6.86 -2.58
C VAL A 67 12.60 -5.60 -1.80
N SER A 68 12.18 -4.56 -2.49
CA SER A 68 11.59 -3.36 -1.89
C SER A 68 10.09 -3.51 -1.72
N ILE A 69 9.51 -2.92 -0.64
CA ILE A 69 8.07 -2.89 -0.40
C ILE A 69 7.62 -1.46 -0.17
N ILE A 70 6.55 -1.08 -0.86
CA ILE A 70 5.80 0.15 -0.58
C ILE A 70 4.37 -0.23 -0.21
N SER A 71 3.84 0.37 0.87
CA SER A 71 2.48 0.20 1.32
C SER A 71 1.58 1.40 1.03
N PHE A 72 0.33 1.32 1.46
CA PHE A 72 -0.66 2.39 1.32
C PHE A 72 -1.40 2.58 2.64
N ASN A 73 -1.65 3.79 3.04
CA ASN A 73 -2.30 4.43 4.18
C ASN A 73 -1.31 5.12 5.15
N ASP A 74 -0.13 4.58 5.41
CA ASP A 74 0.89 5.08 6.35
C ASP A 74 0.37 5.13 7.80
N THR A 75 -0.24 4.04 8.25
CA THR A 75 -0.67 3.89 9.63
C THR A 75 0.55 3.79 10.57
N ILE A 76 0.30 3.91 11.87
CA ILE A 76 1.37 3.79 12.90
C ILE A 76 2.15 2.47 12.79
N LEU A 77 1.51 1.41 12.29
CA LEU A 77 2.11 0.08 12.15
C LEU A 77 3.31 0.06 11.20
N THR A 78 3.32 0.93 10.17
CA THR A 78 4.44 1.01 9.21
C THR A 78 5.76 1.39 9.86
N LYS A 79 5.71 2.09 11.01
CA LYS A 79 6.87 2.54 11.79
C LYS A 79 7.30 1.52 12.85
N GLN A 80 6.43 0.55 13.17
CA GLN A 80 6.64 -0.43 14.25
C GLN A 80 7.21 -1.76 13.76
N VAL A 81 7.28 -1.96 12.44
CA VAL A 81 7.90 -3.14 11.83
C VAL A 81 9.35 -2.88 11.46
N PHE A 82 10.11 -3.93 11.23
CA PHE A 82 11.50 -3.84 10.79
C PHE A 82 11.71 -4.60 9.47
N PRO A 83 12.32 -3.95 8.45
CA PRO A 83 12.57 -2.51 8.37
C PRO A 83 11.26 -1.71 8.34
N PRO A 84 11.28 -0.43 8.79
CA PRO A 84 10.12 0.45 8.69
C PRO A 84 9.66 0.60 7.24
N LEU A 85 8.34 0.51 7.01
CA LEU A 85 7.77 0.50 5.67
C LEU A 85 7.65 1.89 5.06
N SER A 86 8.19 2.05 3.86
CA SER A 86 7.82 3.14 2.96
C SER A 86 6.34 3.03 2.61
N SER A 87 5.61 4.14 2.66
CA SER A 87 4.17 4.11 2.44
C SER A 87 3.66 5.37 1.78
N ILE A 88 2.52 5.25 1.09
CA ILE A 88 1.75 6.40 0.63
C ILE A 88 0.89 6.89 1.79
N THR A 89 1.24 8.05 2.33
CA THR A 89 0.51 8.70 3.43
C THR A 89 -0.83 9.23 2.94
N VAL A 90 -1.90 8.76 3.54
CA VAL A 90 -3.27 9.24 3.36
C VAL A 90 -3.67 10.09 4.56
N TYR A 91 -4.06 11.32 4.32
CA TYR A 91 -4.45 12.28 5.37
C TYR A 91 -5.90 12.04 5.80
N THR A 92 -6.13 10.96 6.56
CA THR A 92 -7.48 10.50 6.96
C THR A 92 -8.22 11.52 7.82
N GLU A 93 -7.53 12.26 8.68
CA GLU A 93 -8.12 13.33 9.48
C GLU A 93 -8.64 14.47 8.59
N GLU A 94 -7.83 14.88 7.61
CA GLU A 94 -8.23 15.92 6.65
C GLU A 94 -9.36 15.45 5.74
N MET A 95 -9.37 14.17 5.36
CA MET A 95 -10.50 13.58 4.63
C MET A 95 -11.79 13.66 5.44
N GLY A 96 -11.73 13.33 6.72
CA GLY A 96 -12.89 13.43 7.63
C GLY A 96 -13.37 14.89 7.77
N ARG A 97 -12.47 15.83 7.98
CA ARG A 97 -12.76 17.27 8.07
C ARG A 97 -13.41 17.79 6.80
N THR A 98 -12.78 17.54 5.66
CA THR A 98 -13.29 17.93 4.34
C THR A 98 -14.68 17.32 4.06
N GLY A 99 -14.87 16.04 4.41
CA GLY A 99 -16.16 15.37 4.28
C GLY A 99 -17.26 16.06 5.11
N MET A 100 -16.97 16.41 6.36
CA MET A 100 -17.91 17.12 7.22
C MET A 100 -18.23 18.52 6.69
N ASP A 101 -17.25 19.25 6.19
CA ASP A 101 -17.45 20.58 5.59
C ASP A 101 -18.36 20.51 4.34
N ILE A 102 -18.16 19.49 3.52
CA ILE A 102 -19.02 19.24 2.35
C ILE A 102 -20.44 18.93 2.81
N LEU A 103 -20.59 18.01 3.76
CA LEU A 103 -21.90 17.64 4.29
C LEU A 103 -22.66 18.83 4.88
N ASN A 104 -21.98 19.64 5.71
CA ASN A 104 -22.58 20.84 6.29
C ASN A 104 -23.07 21.82 5.21
N ARG A 105 -22.29 22.05 4.17
CA ARG A 105 -22.72 22.89 3.05
C ARG A 105 -23.92 22.33 2.31
N GLU A 106 -23.97 21.00 2.11
CA GLU A 106 -25.12 20.35 1.49
C GLU A 106 -26.40 20.49 2.33
N VAL A 107 -26.28 20.30 3.64
CA VAL A 107 -27.43 20.43 4.59
C VAL A 107 -27.94 21.87 4.64
N LEU A 108 -27.03 22.87 4.66
CA LEU A 108 -27.41 24.28 4.80
C LEU A 108 -27.92 24.94 3.50
N HIS A 109 -27.36 24.53 2.35
CA HIS A 109 -27.59 25.25 1.09
C HIS A 109 -28.18 24.39 -0.03
N GLY A 110 -28.30 23.09 0.13
CA GLY A 110 -28.86 22.16 -0.85
C GLY A 110 -28.14 22.22 -2.20
N ARG A 111 -27.16 21.36 -2.42
CA ARG A 111 -26.45 21.32 -3.69
C ARG A 111 -27.22 20.49 -4.72
N LYS A 112 -27.45 21.05 -5.91
CA LYS A 112 -28.14 20.37 -7.01
C LYS A 112 -27.18 19.68 -8.02
N ILE A 113 -25.90 19.98 -7.94
CA ILE A 113 -24.90 19.51 -8.91
C ILE A 113 -23.89 18.58 -8.22
N PRO A 114 -23.67 17.36 -8.73
CA PRO A 114 -22.63 16.46 -8.21
C PRO A 114 -21.25 17.12 -8.23
N SER A 115 -20.45 16.87 -7.20
CA SER A 115 -19.07 17.34 -7.15
C SER A 115 -18.15 16.24 -6.69
N LEU A 116 -16.90 16.29 -7.16
CA LEU A 116 -15.81 15.41 -6.74
C LEU A 116 -14.75 16.26 -6.02
N THR A 117 -14.38 15.83 -4.82
CA THR A 117 -13.26 16.41 -4.09
C THR A 117 -12.17 15.37 -3.94
N MET A 118 -10.96 15.67 -4.38
CA MET A 118 -9.79 14.81 -4.22
C MET A 118 -8.78 15.48 -3.29
N LEU A 119 -8.27 14.72 -2.33
CA LEU A 119 -7.14 15.12 -1.51
C LEU A 119 -5.87 14.45 -2.03
N GLY A 120 -4.79 15.22 -2.05
CA GLY A 120 -3.48 14.70 -2.40
C GLY A 120 -2.95 13.71 -1.37
N THR A 121 -2.04 12.85 -1.80
CA THR A 121 -1.29 11.92 -0.94
C THR A 121 0.19 12.28 -0.96
N LYS A 122 0.99 11.72 -0.06
CA LYS A 122 2.43 11.91 0.00
C LYS A 122 3.13 10.56 0.06
N LEU A 123 4.17 10.37 -0.75
CA LEU A 123 5.07 9.24 -0.57
C LEU A 123 6.02 9.53 0.60
N THR A 124 5.96 8.68 1.63
CA THR A 124 6.88 8.71 2.78
C THR A 124 7.85 7.55 2.64
N LEU A 125 9.09 7.85 2.28
CA LEU A 125 10.16 6.87 2.12
C LEU A 125 10.75 6.49 3.50
N ARG A 126 11.02 5.18 3.67
CA ARG A 126 11.68 4.57 4.82
C ARG A 126 12.59 3.42 4.34
N GLU A 127 13.02 2.58 5.25
CA GLU A 127 14.08 1.57 5.02
C GLU A 127 13.61 0.34 4.23
N SER A 128 12.31 0.19 3.94
CA SER A 128 11.81 -0.91 3.09
C SER A 128 11.98 -0.68 1.59
N THR A 129 12.58 0.43 1.18
CA THR A 129 12.90 0.76 -0.22
C THR A 129 14.32 1.29 -0.36
N LEU A 130 14.97 1.00 -1.48
CA LEU A 130 16.21 1.66 -1.89
C LEU A 130 15.92 3.12 -2.27
N HIS A 131 16.80 4.03 -1.93
CA HIS A 131 16.71 5.48 -2.21
C HIS A 131 17.69 5.85 -3.31
#